data_87227a29b3b9e6d318984269675dca7b
#
_entry.id   87227a29b3b9e6d318984269675dca7b
#
_cell.length_a   1.000
_cell.length_b   1.000
_cell.length_c   1.000
_cell.angle_alpha   90.00
_cell.angle_beta   90.00
_cell.angle_gamma   90.00
#
_symmetry.space_group_name_H-M   'P 1'
#
loop_
_entity.id
_entity.type
_entity.pdbx_description
1 polymer ?
#
loop_
_entity_poly.entity_id
_entity_poly.type
_entity_poly.pdbx_seq_one_letter_code
_entity_poly.pdbx_strand_id
1 'polypeptide(L)'
;YCAINSGNDAGNDSNPSFSCIGTSADRAVTLNGSTAKIGKLTSPVLADGIKSLSFNYTHLFSDTKFSLTINIKDTEGNVVATKNLDWTAAGADDKYTVDEFVWELETPVQGDFVIEIVNNCPSNSGSNKDRATIWNLTWLNA
;
A
#
# COMPACT_ATOMS: atom_id res chain seq x y z
N TYR A 1 -5.33 -12.74 -4.66
CA TYR A 1 -5.41 -12.65 -3.23
C TYR A 1 -4.15 -12.11 -2.62
N CYS A 2 -4.24 -11.21 -1.70
CA CYS A 2 -3.19 -11.14 -0.69
C CYS A 2 -3.59 -10.29 0.49
N ALA A 3 -3.59 -10.83 1.68
CA ALA A 3 -3.39 -10.07 2.88
C ALA A 3 -1.93 -10.24 3.28
N ILE A 4 -1.18 -9.16 3.27
CA ILE A 4 0.18 -9.15 3.76
C ILE A 4 0.17 -8.41 5.09
N ASN A 5 0.53 -9.12 6.13
CA ASN A 5 0.88 -8.52 7.40
C ASN A 5 2.39 -8.58 7.51
N SER A 6 3.05 -7.44 7.67
CA SER A 6 4.46 -7.45 7.97
C SER A 6 4.71 -8.20 9.29
N GLY A 7 5.76 -8.95 9.34
CA GLY A 7 6.03 -9.86 10.44
C GLY A 7 5.30 -11.19 10.36
N ASN A 8 4.38 -11.32 9.41
CA ASN A 8 3.95 -12.61 8.89
C ASN A 8 4.63 -12.78 7.55
N ASP A 9 4.78 -14.00 7.12
CA ASP A 9 5.32 -14.27 5.80
C ASP A 9 4.49 -13.55 4.76
N ALA A 10 5.14 -12.66 4.03
CA ALA A 10 4.54 -12.07 2.86
C ALA A 10 4.07 -13.21 1.96
N GLY A 11 2.79 -13.23 1.66
CA GLY A 11 2.23 -14.33 0.88
C GLY A 11 1.62 -15.46 1.68
N ASN A 12 1.34 -15.26 2.95
CA ASN A 12 0.46 -16.19 3.65
C ASN A 12 -0.96 -16.05 3.12
N ASP A 13 -1.24 -16.76 2.07
CA ASP A 13 -2.54 -16.81 1.38
C ASP A 13 -3.55 -17.68 2.14
N SER A 14 -3.20 -18.17 3.30
CA SER A 14 -4.04 -19.11 4.04
C SER A 14 -5.25 -18.47 4.67
N ASN A 15 -5.38 -17.15 4.62
CA ASN A 15 -6.55 -16.46 5.14
C ASN A 15 -7.44 -15.91 4.01
N PRO A 16 -8.42 -16.68 3.56
CA PRO A 16 -9.30 -16.28 2.47
C PRO A 16 -10.20 -15.08 2.81
N SER A 17 -10.34 -14.73 4.08
CA SER A 17 -11.20 -13.61 4.49
C SER A 17 -10.65 -12.23 4.05
N PHE A 18 -9.39 -12.16 3.69
CA PHE A 18 -8.79 -10.93 3.18
C PHE A 18 -8.63 -10.93 1.65
N SER A 19 -9.16 -11.93 1.00
CA SER A 19 -8.67 -12.27 -0.33
C SER A 19 -9.18 -11.38 -1.43
N CYS A 20 -10.32 -10.75 -1.31
CA CYS A 20 -10.87 -10.12 -2.50
C CYS A 20 -11.73 -8.92 -2.16
N ILE A 21 -11.38 -7.82 -2.78
CA ILE A 21 -12.30 -6.75 -3.09
C ILE A 21 -12.59 -6.91 -4.58
N GLY A 22 -13.84 -7.18 -4.94
CA GLY A 22 -14.22 -7.39 -6.32
C GLY A 22 -13.97 -8.83 -6.82
N THR A 23 -13.48 -8.97 -8.03
CA THR A 23 -13.27 -10.25 -8.70
C THR A 23 -11.92 -10.88 -8.35
N SER A 24 -11.69 -12.11 -8.76
CA SER A 24 -10.41 -12.79 -8.57
C SER A 24 -9.23 -12.12 -9.28
N ALA A 25 -9.49 -11.21 -10.21
CA ALA A 25 -8.46 -10.39 -10.86
C ALA A 25 -8.05 -9.19 -10.01
N ASP A 26 -8.91 -8.73 -9.10
CA ASP A 26 -8.70 -7.55 -8.26
C ASP A 26 -8.17 -7.96 -6.88
N ARG A 27 -7.06 -8.63 -6.87
CA ARG A 27 -6.45 -9.09 -5.63
C ARG A 27 -5.84 -7.93 -4.85
N ALA A 28 -6.11 -7.90 -3.56
CA ALA A 28 -5.71 -6.82 -2.68
C ALA A 28 -4.65 -7.26 -1.67
N VAL A 29 -3.80 -6.31 -1.31
CA VAL A 29 -2.79 -6.42 -0.26
C VAL A 29 -3.22 -5.58 0.92
N THR A 30 -3.27 -6.16 2.12
CA THR A 30 -3.56 -5.43 3.35
C THR A 30 -2.27 -5.16 4.12
N LEU A 31 -1.97 -3.88 4.30
CA LEU A 31 -0.81 -3.41 5.05
C LEU A 31 -1.23 -3.04 6.47
N ASN A 32 -0.63 -3.69 7.45
CA ASN A 32 -0.91 -3.47 8.87
C ASN A 32 -0.16 -2.24 9.39
N GLY A 33 -0.83 -1.39 10.16
CA GLY A 33 -0.26 -0.20 10.82
C GLY A 33 0.10 -0.40 12.29
N SER A 34 0.05 -1.62 12.82
CA SER A 34 0.47 -1.90 14.19
C SER A 34 1.98 -1.71 14.37
N THR A 35 2.40 -1.07 15.47
CA THR A 35 3.82 -0.90 15.80
C THR A 35 4.60 -2.20 15.90
N ALA A 36 3.92 -3.29 16.28
CA ALA A 36 4.53 -4.62 16.37
C ALA A 36 4.66 -5.31 15.00
N LYS A 37 3.88 -4.90 14.01
CA LYS A 37 3.79 -5.55 12.70
C LYS A 37 3.46 -4.53 11.62
N ILE A 38 4.41 -3.66 11.31
CA ILE A 38 4.25 -2.63 10.29
C ILE A 38 4.17 -3.29 8.90
N GLY A 39 3.09 -3.01 8.17
CA GLY A 39 2.89 -3.48 6.81
C GLY A 39 3.78 -2.72 5.82
N LYS A 40 4.49 -3.48 5.00
CA LYS A 40 5.33 -2.94 3.94
C LYS A 40 5.23 -3.80 2.69
N LEU A 41 5.06 -3.15 1.55
CA LEU A 41 5.16 -3.76 0.23
C LEU A 41 6.39 -3.22 -0.46
N THR A 42 7.23 -4.11 -1.01
CA THR A 42 8.41 -3.73 -1.78
C THR A 42 8.37 -4.50 -3.10
N SER A 43 8.48 -3.79 -4.21
CA SER A 43 8.59 -4.42 -5.53
C SER A 43 9.96 -5.04 -5.74
N PRO A 44 10.13 -5.97 -6.69
CA PRO A 44 11.44 -6.23 -7.26
C PRO A 44 12.00 -4.97 -7.93
N VAL A 45 13.22 -5.05 -8.40
CA VAL A 45 13.79 -4.01 -9.28
C VAL A 45 12.99 -3.98 -10.58
N LEU A 46 12.51 -2.79 -10.94
CA LEU A 46 11.75 -2.51 -12.15
C LEU A 46 12.61 -1.65 -13.08
N ALA A 47 12.48 -1.86 -14.38
CA ALA A 47 13.29 -1.17 -15.38
C ALA A 47 12.55 0.02 -16.01
N ASP A 48 13.28 0.81 -16.81
CA ASP A 48 12.78 1.88 -17.68
C ASP A 48 12.22 3.11 -16.97
N GLY A 49 12.56 3.27 -15.70
CA GLY A 49 12.17 4.44 -14.92
C GLY A 49 10.68 4.52 -14.62
N ILE A 50 10.29 5.60 -13.95
CA ILE A 50 8.90 5.86 -13.55
C ILE A 50 8.58 7.34 -13.61
N LYS A 51 7.42 7.69 -14.18
CA LYS A 51 6.87 9.05 -14.20
C LYS A 51 5.54 9.18 -13.46
N SER A 52 4.80 8.09 -13.29
CA SER A 52 3.56 8.10 -12.51
C SER A 52 3.29 6.76 -11.86
N LEU A 53 2.53 6.79 -10.77
CA LEU A 53 2.11 5.64 -9.99
C LEU A 53 0.65 5.79 -9.59
N SER A 54 -0.13 4.73 -9.68
CA SER A 54 -1.49 4.71 -9.16
C SER A 54 -1.83 3.37 -8.54
N PHE A 55 -2.78 3.38 -7.61
CA PHE A 55 -3.40 2.19 -7.05
C PHE A 55 -4.76 2.52 -6.45
N ASN A 56 -5.62 1.53 -6.36
CA ASN A 56 -6.87 1.63 -5.62
C ASN A 56 -6.63 1.30 -4.14
N TYR A 57 -7.39 1.93 -3.26
CA TYR A 57 -7.30 1.65 -1.83
C TYR A 57 -8.65 1.72 -1.13
N THR A 58 -8.72 1.03 -0.01
CA THR A 58 -9.86 1.05 0.92
C THR A 58 -9.40 0.55 2.29
N HIS A 59 -10.33 0.57 3.25
CA HIS A 59 -10.18 -0.19 4.49
C HIS A 59 -11.28 -1.26 4.62
N LEU A 60 -10.95 -2.39 5.19
CA LEU A 60 -11.86 -3.54 5.30
C LEU A 60 -12.39 -3.77 6.71
N PHE A 61 -11.83 -3.10 7.69
CA PHE A 61 -12.04 -3.36 9.09
C PHE A 61 -12.65 -2.16 9.81
N SER A 62 -12.65 -2.17 11.11
CA SER A 62 -13.13 -1.06 11.94
C SER A 62 -12.09 0.07 12.11
N ASP A 63 -10.99 0.00 11.40
CA ASP A 63 -9.97 1.02 11.43
C ASP A 63 -10.53 2.34 10.89
N THR A 64 -10.18 3.46 11.50
CA THR A 64 -10.74 4.77 11.17
C THR A 64 -9.76 5.67 10.41
N LYS A 65 -8.53 5.23 10.27
CA LYS A 65 -7.47 5.97 9.57
C LYS A 65 -6.35 5.03 9.15
N PHE A 66 -5.56 5.47 8.21
CA PHE A 66 -4.23 4.95 7.92
C PHE A 66 -3.36 6.05 7.31
N SER A 67 -2.06 5.84 7.31
CA SER A 67 -1.10 6.71 6.64
C SER A 67 -0.09 5.85 5.91
N LEU A 68 -0.01 6.01 4.59
CA LEU A 68 0.97 5.32 3.75
C LEU A 68 2.04 6.29 3.31
N THR A 69 3.30 5.86 3.35
CA THR A 69 4.39 6.49 2.62
C THR A 69 4.72 5.65 1.41
N ILE A 70 4.68 6.27 0.26
CA ILE A 70 5.03 5.69 -1.03
C ILE A 70 6.40 6.23 -1.41
N ASN A 71 7.39 5.35 -1.52
CA ASN A 71 8.75 5.69 -1.89
C ASN A 71 9.09 5.08 -3.25
N ILE A 72 9.74 5.87 -4.09
CA ILE A 72 10.52 5.36 -5.21
C ILE A 72 11.99 5.38 -4.76
N LYS A 73 12.65 4.24 -4.89
CA LYS A 73 14.05 4.06 -4.50
C LYS A 73 14.89 3.71 -5.72
N ASP A 74 16.15 4.12 -5.68
CA ASP A 74 17.14 3.60 -6.61
C ASP A 74 17.56 2.16 -6.24
N THR A 75 18.41 1.55 -7.04
CA THR A 75 18.91 0.17 -6.80
C THR A 75 19.87 0.07 -5.62
N GLU A 76 20.38 1.19 -5.12
CA GLU A 76 21.21 1.27 -3.92
C GLU A 76 20.36 1.39 -2.64
N GLY A 77 19.04 1.58 -2.78
CA GLY A 77 18.09 1.69 -1.69
C GLY A 77 17.84 3.13 -1.19
N ASN A 78 18.38 4.13 -1.89
CA ASN A 78 18.12 5.54 -1.56
C ASN A 78 16.71 5.94 -2.05
N VAL A 79 15.99 6.70 -1.23
CA VAL A 79 14.71 7.28 -1.64
C VAL A 79 14.97 8.46 -2.57
N VAL A 80 14.50 8.34 -3.81
CA VAL A 80 14.64 9.38 -4.85
C VAL A 80 13.37 10.18 -5.08
N ALA A 81 12.22 9.63 -4.70
CA ALA A 81 10.96 10.35 -4.64
C ALA A 81 10.07 9.75 -3.56
N THR A 82 9.23 10.58 -2.92
CA THR A 82 8.33 10.15 -1.85
C THR A 82 7.01 10.90 -1.90
N LYS A 83 5.93 10.22 -1.53
CA LYS A 83 4.58 10.79 -1.40
C LYS A 83 3.85 10.13 -0.25
N ASN A 84 3.08 10.91 0.50
CA ASN A 84 2.21 10.37 1.55
C ASN A 84 0.76 10.28 1.07
N LEU A 85 0.05 9.27 1.55
CA LEU A 85 -1.38 9.11 1.46
C LEU A 85 -1.94 8.96 2.86
N ASP A 86 -2.58 10.01 3.36
CA ASP A 86 -3.27 9.99 4.63
C ASP A 86 -4.78 9.85 4.40
N TRP A 87 -5.38 8.88 5.06
CA TRP A 87 -6.81 8.63 4.97
C TRP A 87 -7.44 8.58 6.35
N THR A 88 -8.60 9.18 6.47
CA THR A 88 -9.43 9.16 7.69
C THR A 88 -10.87 8.91 7.28
N ALA A 89 -11.56 8.02 8.00
CA ALA A 89 -12.95 7.71 7.75
C ALA A 89 -13.83 8.96 7.92
N ALA A 90 -14.71 9.21 6.96
CA ALA A 90 -15.69 10.27 7.05
C ALA A 90 -16.87 9.93 8.00
N GLY A 91 -17.05 8.64 8.30
CA GLY A 91 -18.10 8.15 9.20
C GLY A 91 -17.95 6.66 9.50
N ALA A 92 -18.80 6.13 10.35
CA ALA A 92 -18.76 4.75 10.80
C ALA A 92 -19.03 3.72 9.68
N ASP A 93 -19.67 4.12 8.60
CA ASP A 93 -20.12 3.25 7.49
C ASP A 93 -19.24 3.35 6.25
N ASP A 94 -18.05 3.94 6.38
CA ASP A 94 -17.13 4.20 5.25
C ASP A 94 -16.36 2.95 4.78
N LYS A 95 -16.67 1.82 5.36
CA LYS A 95 -16.11 0.52 5.00
C LYS A 95 -16.36 0.18 3.54
N TYR A 96 -15.34 -0.32 2.88
CA TYR A 96 -15.39 -0.75 1.48
C TYR A 96 -15.56 0.36 0.45
N THR A 97 -15.57 1.62 0.85
CA THR A 97 -15.45 2.72 -0.09
C THR A 97 -14.10 2.66 -0.77
N VAL A 98 -14.12 2.65 -2.10
CA VAL A 98 -12.93 2.53 -2.93
C VAL A 98 -12.55 3.91 -3.44
N ASP A 99 -11.30 4.29 -3.20
CA ASP A 99 -10.68 5.48 -3.76
C ASP A 99 -9.43 5.12 -4.58
N GLU A 100 -9.01 6.03 -5.42
CA GLU A 100 -7.80 5.90 -6.22
C GLU A 100 -6.74 6.89 -5.75
N PHE A 101 -5.52 6.39 -5.55
CA PHE A 101 -4.33 7.20 -5.38
C PHE A 101 -3.66 7.35 -6.75
N VAL A 102 -3.39 8.59 -7.14
CA VAL A 102 -2.65 8.91 -8.36
C VAL A 102 -1.51 9.85 -8.01
N TRP A 103 -0.31 9.51 -8.43
CA TRP A 103 0.89 10.32 -8.23
C TRP A 103 1.64 10.50 -9.54
N GLU A 104 1.57 11.71 -10.08
CA GLU A 104 2.46 12.18 -11.14
C GLU A 104 3.72 12.73 -10.48
N LEU A 105 4.89 12.19 -10.84
CA LEU A 105 6.16 12.67 -10.32
C LEU A 105 6.51 14.00 -11.00
N GLU A 106 6.88 15.00 -10.21
CA GLU A 106 7.34 16.30 -10.76
C GLU A 106 8.56 16.14 -11.66
N THR A 107 9.44 15.23 -11.30
CA THR A 107 10.60 14.83 -12.10
C THR A 107 10.57 13.31 -12.24
N PRO A 108 10.42 12.77 -13.45
CA PRO A 108 10.51 11.34 -13.67
C PRO A 108 11.83 10.76 -13.19
N VAL A 109 11.78 9.62 -12.52
CA VAL A 109 12.96 8.87 -12.13
C VAL A 109 13.41 8.01 -13.31
N GLN A 110 14.66 8.13 -13.69
CA GLN A 110 15.24 7.40 -14.81
C GLN A 110 15.93 6.12 -14.35
N GLY A 111 16.02 5.14 -15.25
CA GLY A 111 16.71 3.88 -14.99
C GLY A 111 15.94 2.93 -14.06
N ASP A 112 16.66 1.99 -13.48
CA ASP A 112 16.08 0.97 -12.62
C ASP A 112 15.66 1.54 -11.27
N PHE A 113 14.51 1.07 -10.76
CA PHE A 113 13.92 1.58 -9.53
C PHE A 113 13.18 0.49 -8.74
N VAL A 114 12.83 0.81 -7.51
CA VAL A 114 12.02 -0.02 -6.61
C VAL A 114 10.87 0.82 -6.05
N ILE A 115 9.67 0.27 -6.03
CA ILE A 115 8.51 0.85 -5.34
C ILE A 115 8.44 0.27 -3.94
N GLU A 116 8.34 1.13 -2.94
CA GLU A 116 8.09 0.73 -1.55
C GLU A 116 6.88 1.47 -1.01
N ILE A 117 5.93 0.75 -0.43
CA ILE A 117 4.76 1.32 0.24
C ILE A 117 4.78 0.85 1.68
N VAL A 118 4.81 1.79 2.62
CA VAL A 118 4.91 1.53 4.07
C VAL A 118 3.71 2.13 4.77
N ASN A 119 3.06 1.37 5.64
CA ASN A 119 2.05 1.90 6.55
C ASN A 119 2.74 2.52 7.76
N ASN A 120 2.66 3.85 7.90
CA ASN A 120 3.28 4.60 9.00
C ASN A 120 2.28 4.97 10.09
N CYS A 121 1.10 4.45 10.10
CA CYS A 121 0.10 4.82 11.10
C CYS A 121 0.15 3.83 12.28
N PRO A 122 1.14 3.90 13.15
CA PRO A 122 1.31 2.95 14.22
C PRO A 122 0.15 3.06 15.20
N SER A 123 -0.58 1.99 15.36
CA SER A 123 -1.59 1.84 16.39
C SER A 123 -1.08 0.95 17.50
N ASN A 124 -1.16 1.44 18.71
CA ASN A 124 -0.84 0.67 19.92
C ASN A 124 -2.08 0.04 20.55
N SER A 125 -3.26 0.35 20.04
CA SER A 125 -4.50 -0.21 20.58
C SER A 125 -4.73 -1.63 20.05
N GLY A 126 -5.18 -2.51 20.93
CA GLY A 126 -5.25 -3.94 20.66
C GLY A 126 -6.05 -4.35 19.42
N SER A 127 -7.18 -3.73 19.13
CA SER A 127 -8.05 -4.08 18.01
C SER A 127 -7.87 -3.19 16.78
N ASN A 128 -7.48 -1.95 16.97
CA ASN A 128 -7.27 -1.01 15.87
C ASN A 128 -5.84 -1.15 15.33
N LYS A 129 -5.70 -1.52 14.08
CA LYS A 129 -4.42 -1.77 13.41
C LYS A 129 -4.11 -0.75 12.32
N ASP A 130 -4.98 0.23 12.11
CA ASP A 130 -4.82 1.27 11.09
C ASP A 130 -4.43 0.68 9.73
N ARG A 131 -5.15 -0.36 9.30
CA ARG A 131 -4.86 -1.15 8.10
C ARG A 131 -5.30 -0.45 6.85
N ALA A 132 -4.46 -0.49 5.84
CA ALA A 132 -4.77 -0.07 4.48
C ALA A 132 -4.81 -1.28 3.56
N THR A 133 -5.80 -1.34 2.69
CA THR A 133 -5.90 -2.39 1.67
C THR A 133 -5.77 -1.74 0.31
N ILE A 134 -4.82 -2.22 -0.49
CA ILE A 134 -4.48 -1.67 -1.80
C ILE A 134 -4.47 -2.76 -2.87
N TRP A 135 -4.78 -2.38 -4.10
CA TRP A 135 -4.73 -3.26 -5.27
C TRP A 135 -4.60 -2.45 -6.55
N ASN A 136 -4.43 -3.13 -7.65
CA ASN A 136 -4.30 -2.52 -8.98
C ASN A 136 -3.14 -1.51 -9.04
N LEU A 137 -1.98 -1.90 -8.49
CA LEU A 137 -0.78 -1.08 -8.53
C LEU A 137 -0.28 -1.00 -9.97
N THR A 138 -0.22 0.21 -10.50
CA THR A 138 0.14 0.50 -11.88
C THR A 138 1.13 1.66 -11.93
N TRP A 139 2.06 1.60 -12.86
CA TRP A 139 2.98 2.71 -13.10
C TRP A 139 3.18 2.93 -14.60
N LEU A 140 3.59 4.13 -14.96
CA LEU A 140 4.03 4.47 -16.30
C LEU A 140 5.53 4.75 -16.30
N ASN A 141 6.21 4.20 -17.28
CA ASN A 141 7.64 4.40 -17.46
C ASN A 141 7.98 5.85 -17.79
N ALA A 142 9.19 6.25 -17.43
CA ALA A 142 9.71 7.59 -17.67
C ALA A 142 9.93 7.90 -19.15
#